data_c077345717c5053a0b1d3be08a632807
#
_entry.id   c077345717c5053a0b1d3be08a632807
#
_cell.length_a   1.000
_cell.length_b   1.000
_cell.length_c   1.000
_cell.angle_alpha   90.00
_cell.angle_beta   90.00
_cell.angle_gamma   90.00
#
_symmetry.space_group_name_H-M   'P 1'
#
loop_
_entity.id
_entity.type
_entity.pdbx_description
1 polymer ?
#
loop_
_entity_poly.entity_id
_entity_poly.type
_entity_poly.pdbx_seq_one_letter_code
_entity_poly.pdbx_strand_id
1 'polypeptide(L)'
;MRLQIEENGLYLVFEIEADQPVWLLHMGARPMSREPKEDQKFLYTMLEVQTTGESRLEHFGLGHSGTLPGNRMNYVSHTDQVNEMGRVVEIYTKDEVTGLSGRMVYQFYTGIPVIRCRLFLKNEGSEEIGLEAVSSYVQAGLGSEEQEEISLLIPHNSWQEEIQWKETPVNQLGYHIISDSGISSKRIQIRNIGSWSSGEYLPLACLRNSSRGIMQFWQIEHNGAWNWELQERAGQLALVINGPDEINHHWWKSLKPGEEFETVPAAVGCVEGGVDEAFAALTKYRRRIRRKNQDNEKLPIIFNDYMNCLWADPTTRKELPIIDAAAAAGCEYYCIDAGWYTDENWWYKVG
;
A
#
# COMPACT_ATOMS: atom_id res chain seq x y z
N MET A 1 6.66 2.04 -27.29
CA MET A 1 5.27 2.58 -27.44
C MET A 1 4.82 3.19 -26.12
N ARG A 2 3.79 4.05 -26.15
CA ARG A 2 3.18 4.55 -24.90
C ARG A 2 1.79 4.00 -24.74
N LEU A 3 1.50 3.45 -23.57
CA LEU A 3 0.16 3.11 -23.12
C LEU A 3 -0.33 4.26 -22.25
N GLN A 4 -1.33 4.99 -22.73
CA GLN A 4 -1.94 6.11 -22.00
C GLN A 4 -3.34 5.72 -21.56
N ILE A 5 -3.65 5.95 -20.28
CA ILE A 5 -4.93 5.63 -19.67
C ILE A 5 -5.47 6.92 -19.07
N GLU A 6 -6.68 7.27 -19.48
CA GLU A 6 -7.51 8.28 -18.81
C GLU A 6 -8.75 7.56 -18.29
N GLU A 7 -8.90 7.51 -16.95
CA GLU A 7 -10.00 6.78 -16.34
C GLU A 7 -10.40 7.40 -15.01
N ASN A 8 -11.66 7.76 -14.86
CA ASN A 8 -12.24 8.31 -13.63
C ASN A 8 -11.50 9.53 -13.04
N GLY A 9 -10.90 10.40 -13.88
CA GLY A 9 -10.10 11.55 -13.46
C GLY A 9 -8.65 11.22 -13.10
N LEU A 10 -8.20 10.00 -13.38
CA LEU A 10 -6.80 9.60 -13.28
C LEU A 10 -6.18 9.51 -14.67
N TYR A 11 -4.93 9.96 -14.77
CA TYR A 11 -4.10 9.90 -15.95
C TYR A 11 -2.86 9.07 -15.67
N LEU A 12 -2.68 7.97 -16.41
CA LEU A 12 -1.50 7.13 -16.34
C LEU A 12 -0.79 7.11 -17.68
N VAL A 13 0.53 7.12 -17.63
CA VAL A 13 1.38 6.98 -18.80
C VAL A 13 2.43 5.93 -18.53
N PHE A 14 2.37 4.84 -19.29
CA PHE A 14 3.41 3.83 -19.32
C PHE A 14 4.25 3.98 -20.58
N GLU A 15 5.55 3.86 -20.45
CA GLU A 15 6.45 3.69 -21.57
C GLU A 15 6.91 2.25 -21.67
N ILE A 16 6.82 1.71 -22.86
CA ILE A 16 7.09 0.31 -23.17
C ILE A 16 8.07 0.28 -24.36
N GLU A 17 9.24 -0.28 -24.13
CA GLU A 17 10.26 -0.52 -25.14
C GLU A 17 10.59 -2.02 -25.20
N ALA A 18 11.06 -2.49 -26.35
CA ALA A 18 11.45 -3.88 -26.50
C ALA A 18 12.67 -4.18 -25.62
N ASP A 19 12.66 -5.35 -24.99
CA ASP A 19 13.74 -5.83 -24.13
C ASP A 19 14.14 -4.87 -22.98
N GLN A 20 13.17 -4.06 -22.54
CA GLN A 20 13.33 -3.12 -21.43
C GLN A 20 12.22 -3.32 -20.39
N PRO A 21 12.44 -2.90 -19.13
CA PRO A 21 11.36 -2.87 -18.14
C PRO A 21 10.25 -1.90 -18.58
N VAL A 22 9.08 -2.06 -18.00
CA VAL A 22 7.99 -1.10 -18.20
C VAL A 22 8.14 0.04 -17.22
N TRP A 23 8.09 1.26 -17.70
CA TRP A 23 8.16 2.46 -16.87
C TRP A 23 6.78 3.09 -16.69
N LEU A 24 6.37 3.32 -15.45
CA LEU A 24 5.23 4.16 -15.10
C LEU A 24 5.72 5.61 -15.02
N LEU A 25 5.65 6.34 -16.12
CA LEU A 25 6.17 7.71 -16.20
C LEU A 25 5.30 8.71 -15.44
N HIS A 26 4.01 8.42 -15.31
CA HIS A 26 3.06 9.30 -14.66
C HIS A 26 1.85 8.55 -14.11
N MET A 27 1.39 8.95 -12.93
CA MET A 27 0.04 8.73 -12.41
C MET A 27 -0.38 9.96 -11.60
N GLY A 28 -1.52 10.56 -11.94
CA GLY A 28 -2.00 11.77 -11.28
C GLY A 28 -3.42 12.15 -11.70
N ALA A 29 -3.94 13.23 -11.10
CA ALA A 29 -5.26 13.80 -11.40
C ALA A 29 -5.26 14.71 -12.65
N ARG A 30 -4.10 14.93 -13.26
CA ARG A 30 -3.93 15.74 -14.47
C ARG A 30 -3.03 15.02 -15.47
N PRO A 31 -3.10 15.36 -16.75
CA PRO A 31 -2.18 14.84 -17.76
C PRO A 31 -0.71 15.08 -17.38
N MET A 32 0.16 14.19 -17.83
CA MET A 32 1.60 14.33 -17.66
C MET A 32 2.09 15.63 -18.30
N SER A 33 2.78 16.44 -17.52
CA SER A 33 3.30 17.75 -17.96
C SER A 33 4.84 17.79 -18.10
N ARG A 34 5.52 16.76 -17.62
CA ARG A 34 6.99 16.67 -17.65
C ARG A 34 7.42 15.26 -17.98
N GLU A 35 8.40 15.15 -18.86
CA GLU A 35 9.06 13.89 -19.17
C GLU A 35 10.20 13.63 -18.19
N PRO A 36 10.39 12.38 -17.73
CA PRO A 36 11.61 12.03 -16.99
C PRO A 36 12.84 12.17 -17.88
N LYS A 37 13.99 12.48 -17.29
CA LYS A 37 15.27 12.43 -18.01
C LYS A 37 15.62 10.98 -18.33
N GLU A 38 16.28 10.77 -19.45
CA GLU A 38 16.59 9.41 -19.94
C GLU A 38 17.43 8.61 -18.95
N ASP A 39 18.42 9.26 -18.32
CA ASP A 39 19.29 8.68 -17.31
C ASP A 39 18.60 8.42 -15.96
N GLN A 40 17.36 8.86 -15.79
CA GLN A 40 16.56 8.67 -14.58
C GLN A 40 15.43 7.64 -14.76
N LYS A 41 15.22 7.13 -15.95
CA LYS A 41 14.11 6.18 -16.24
C LYS A 41 14.13 4.93 -15.35
N PHE A 42 15.31 4.47 -14.93
CA PHE A 42 15.42 3.32 -14.01
C PHE A 42 14.67 3.49 -12.68
N LEU A 43 14.33 4.74 -12.28
CA LEU A 43 13.51 5.04 -11.09
C LEU A 43 12.01 4.89 -11.33
N TYR A 44 11.60 4.80 -12.59
CA TYR A 44 10.19 4.76 -12.99
C TYR A 44 9.70 3.34 -13.28
N THR A 45 10.49 2.31 -12.97
CA THR A 45 10.01 0.92 -13.11
C THR A 45 8.67 0.74 -12.43
N MET A 46 7.72 0.10 -13.11
CA MET A 46 6.37 -0.10 -12.57
C MET A 46 6.33 -1.07 -11.38
N LEU A 47 7.40 -1.80 -11.14
CA LEU A 47 7.55 -2.76 -10.05
C LEU A 47 9.00 -2.84 -9.57
N GLU A 48 9.18 -3.19 -8.32
CA GLU A 48 10.46 -3.47 -7.70
C GLU A 48 10.43 -4.86 -7.06
N VAL A 49 11.46 -5.63 -7.30
CA VAL A 49 11.65 -6.95 -6.71
C VAL A 49 13.09 -7.08 -6.25
N GLN A 50 13.31 -7.36 -4.99
CA GLN A 50 14.63 -7.72 -4.47
C GLN A 50 14.67 -9.22 -4.23
N THR A 51 15.66 -9.87 -4.82
CA THR A 51 15.91 -11.30 -4.64
C THR A 51 17.22 -11.55 -3.94
N THR A 52 17.32 -12.67 -3.25
CA THR A 52 18.54 -13.06 -2.49
C THR A 52 19.75 -13.15 -3.42
N GLY A 53 20.82 -12.48 -3.01
CA GLY A 53 22.09 -12.49 -3.75
C GLY A 53 22.19 -11.49 -4.89
N GLU A 54 21.10 -10.78 -5.23
CA GLU A 54 21.10 -9.75 -6.26
C GLU A 54 21.41 -8.37 -5.72
N SER A 55 21.97 -7.53 -6.58
CA SER A 55 22.39 -6.17 -6.24
C SER A 55 21.32 -5.14 -6.63
N ARG A 56 21.66 -3.87 -6.50
CA ARG A 56 20.89 -2.71 -6.94
C ARG A 56 21.65 -1.96 -8.03
N LEU A 57 20.91 -1.20 -8.83
CA LEU A 57 21.50 -0.40 -9.91
C LEU A 57 22.35 0.76 -9.38
N GLU A 58 22.02 1.24 -8.20
CA GLU A 58 22.77 2.32 -7.55
C GLU A 58 23.07 2.01 -6.09
N HIS A 59 24.03 2.73 -5.51
CA HIS A 59 24.59 2.48 -4.19
C HIS A 59 24.11 3.49 -3.12
N PHE A 60 23.05 4.24 -3.38
CA PHE A 60 22.58 5.31 -2.51
C PHE A 60 21.46 4.84 -1.57
N GLY A 61 21.87 4.29 -0.44
CA GLY A 61 20.96 3.97 0.65
C GLY A 61 20.24 2.62 0.51
N LEU A 62 19.37 2.36 1.48
CA LEU A 62 18.66 1.09 1.64
C LEU A 62 17.21 1.12 1.12
N GLY A 63 16.87 2.03 0.22
CA GLY A 63 15.52 2.12 -0.35
C GLY A 63 15.13 0.89 -1.17
N HIS A 64 13.86 0.71 -1.44
CA HIS A 64 13.34 -0.41 -2.23
C HIS A 64 13.27 -0.11 -3.74
N SER A 65 13.66 1.10 -4.18
CA SER A 65 13.74 1.43 -5.60
C SER A 65 15.11 1.12 -6.21
N GLY A 66 15.16 0.89 -7.52
CA GLY A 66 16.39 0.62 -8.26
C GLY A 66 16.94 -0.78 -8.03
N THR A 67 16.10 -1.78 -7.81
CA THR A 67 16.50 -3.18 -7.71
C THR A 67 16.96 -3.70 -9.07
N LEU A 68 18.04 -4.48 -9.09
CA LEU A 68 18.52 -5.07 -10.34
C LEU A 68 17.51 -6.06 -10.95
N PRO A 69 16.89 -6.97 -10.18
CA PRO A 69 15.84 -7.83 -10.72
C PRO A 69 14.64 -7.03 -11.25
N GLY A 70 14.17 -5.99 -10.53
CA GLY A 70 13.06 -5.14 -11.00
C GLY A 70 13.34 -4.49 -12.34
N ASN A 71 14.57 -4.05 -12.55
CA ASN A 71 15.02 -3.45 -13.81
C ASN A 71 15.31 -4.47 -14.95
N ARG A 72 15.28 -5.78 -14.66
CA ARG A 72 15.33 -6.86 -15.66
C ARG A 72 13.95 -7.45 -15.97
N MET A 73 12.88 -7.00 -15.29
CA MET A 73 11.51 -7.43 -15.58
C MET A 73 11.02 -6.82 -16.90
N ASN A 74 11.52 -7.35 -18.01
CA ASN A 74 11.25 -6.83 -19.33
C ASN A 74 9.80 -7.09 -19.75
N TYR A 75 9.26 -6.17 -20.56
CA TYR A 75 7.91 -6.27 -21.10
C TYR A 75 7.70 -7.52 -21.96
N VAL A 76 6.59 -8.21 -21.72
CA VAL A 76 6.12 -9.36 -22.52
C VAL A 76 4.85 -9.00 -23.29
N SER A 77 3.81 -8.59 -22.60
CA SER A 77 2.50 -8.25 -23.17
C SER A 77 1.65 -7.46 -22.20
N HIS A 78 0.52 -6.97 -22.63
CA HIS A 78 -0.51 -6.41 -21.73
C HIS A 78 -1.91 -6.73 -22.23
N THR A 79 -2.87 -6.67 -21.32
CA THR A 79 -4.30 -6.71 -21.61
C THR A 79 -4.99 -5.46 -21.04
N ASP A 80 -6.05 -5.03 -21.72
CA ASP A 80 -6.86 -3.89 -21.30
C ASP A 80 -8.33 -4.28 -21.52
N GLN A 81 -9.04 -4.50 -20.42
CA GLN A 81 -10.36 -5.09 -20.42
C GLN A 81 -11.30 -4.36 -19.45
N VAL A 82 -12.57 -4.65 -19.51
CA VAL A 82 -13.58 -4.15 -18.57
C VAL A 82 -14.25 -5.34 -17.88
N ASN A 83 -14.36 -5.28 -16.56
CA ASN A 83 -15.10 -6.23 -15.75
C ASN A 83 -16.25 -5.53 -14.99
N GLU A 84 -16.93 -6.23 -14.11
CA GLU A 84 -18.05 -5.70 -13.31
C GLU A 84 -17.66 -4.55 -12.36
N MET A 85 -16.38 -4.44 -12.01
CA MET A 85 -15.85 -3.37 -11.15
C MET A 85 -15.48 -2.12 -11.94
N GLY A 86 -15.03 -2.28 -13.18
CA GLY A 86 -14.53 -1.23 -14.06
C GLY A 86 -13.43 -1.75 -14.99
N ARG A 87 -12.56 -0.86 -15.46
CA ARG A 87 -11.41 -1.19 -16.33
C ARG A 87 -10.35 -1.94 -15.55
N VAL A 88 -9.73 -2.94 -16.15
CA VAL A 88 -8.57 -3.65 -15.63
C VAL A 88 -7.48 -3.70 -16.68
N VAL A 89 -6.28 -3.28 -16.31
CA VAL A 89 -5.09 -3.35 -17.15
C VAL A 89 -4.10 -4.29 -16.48
N GLU A 90 -3.67 -5.29 -17.21
CA GLU A 90 -2.65 -6.23 -16.74
C GLU A 90 -1.42 -6.13 -17.64
N ILE A 91 -0.24 -5.97 -17.04
CA ILE A 91 1.02 -5.88 -17.74
C ILE A 91 1.89 -7.06 -17.32
N TYR A 92 2.36 -7.82 -18.30
CA TYR A 92 3.16 -9.01 -18.12
C TYR A 92 4.63 -8.71 -18.40
N THR A 93 5.50 -9.17 -17.51
CA THR A 93 6.94 -8.95 -17.59
C THR A 93 7.69 -10.23 -17.26
N LYS A 94 8.98 -10.30 -17.65
CA LYS A 94 9.83 -11.44 -17.33
C LYS A 94 11.29 -11.03 -17.20
N ASP A 95 11.96 -11.57 -16.20
CA ASP A 95 13.42 -11.58 -16.07
C ASP A 95 13.96 -12.88 -16.70
N GLU A 96 14.59 -12.77 -17.86
CA GLU A 96 15.14 -13.92 -18.56
C GLU A 96 16.37 -14.53 -17.86
N VAL A 97 16.99 -13.82 -16.92
CA VAL A 97 18.16 -14.31 -16.17
C VAL A 97 17.73 -15.34 -15.13
N THR A 98 16.67 -15.06 -14.39
CA THR A 98 16.18 -15.93 -13.32
C THR A 98 14.98 -16.78 -13.73
N GLY A 99 14.30 -16.40 -14.81
CA GLY A 99 13.02 -16.98 -15.19
C GLY A 99 11.84 -16.50 -14.35
N LEU A 100 12.03 -15.43 -13.56
CA LEU A 100 10.94 -14.83 -12.79
C LEU A 100 10.00 -14.08 -13.73
N SER A 101 8.72 -14.45 -13.77
CA SER A 101 7.68 -13.71 -14.48
C SER A 101 6.82 -12.91 -13.54
N GLY A 102 6.31 -11.77 -14.02
CA GLY A 102 5.48 -10.86 -13.27
C GLY A 102 4.22 -10.48 -14.03
N ARG A 103 3.09 -10.38 -13.33
CA ARG A 103 1.84 -9.82 -13.83
C ARG A 103 1.38 -8.73 -12.88
N MET A 104 1.55 -7.48 -13.28
CA MET A 104 1.07 -6.31 -12.55
C MET A 104 -0.35 -5.99 -12.97
N VAL A 105 -1.27 -5.90 -12.01
CA VAL A 105 -2.70 -5.68 -12.21
C VAL A 105 -3.09 -4.31 -11.69
N TYR A 106 -3.65 -3.48 -12.57
CA TYR A 106 -4.24 -2.18 -12.24
C TYR A 106 -5.76 -2.25 -12.42
N GLN A 107 -6.51 -2.40 -11.32
CA GLN A 107 -7.97 -2.43 -11.33
C GLN A 107 -8.51 -1.05 -11.02
N PHE A 108 -9.19 -0.44 -11.97
CA PHE A 108 -9.96 0.79 -11.82
C PHE A 108 -11.39 0.47 -11.38
N TYR A 109 -12.03 1.43 -10.73
CA TYR A 109 -13.43 1.29 -10.26
C TYR A 109 -14.28 2.39 -10.83
N THR A 110 -15.33 2.04 -11.55
CA THR A 110 -16.17 2.98 -12.28
C THR A 110 -16.61 4.18 -11.43
N GLY A 111 -16.26 5.40 -11.87
CA GLY A 111 -16.57 6.66 -11.20
C GLY A 111 -15.79 6.95 -9.93
N ILE A 112 -14.67 6.22 -9.67
CA ILE A 112 -13.86 6.38 -8.46
C ILE A 112 -12.39 6.59 -8.85
N PRO A 113 -11.74 7.71 -8.47
CA PRO A 113 -10.35 8.01 -8.82
C PRO A 113 -9.36 7.23 -7.92
N VAL A 114 -9.50 5.91 -7.92
CA VAL A 114 -8.67 4.96 -7.16
C VAL A 114 -8.35 3.75 -8.03
N ILE A 115 -7.11 3.31 -7.98
CA ILE A 115 -6.61 2.10 -8.63
C ILE A 115 -6.18 1.12 -7.55
N ARG A 116 -6.61 -0.12 -7.64
CA ARG A 116 -6.10 -1.21 -6.82
C ARG A 116 -5.01 -1.95 -7.56
N CYS A 117 -3.82 -2.01 -6.97
CA CYS A 117 -2.61 -2.58 -7.55
C CYS A 117 -2.25 -3.90 -6.86
N ARG A 118 -1.89 -4.91 -7.65
CA ARG A 118 -1.38 -6.21 -7.18
C ARG A 118 -0.35 -6.73 -8.17
N LEU A 119 0.75 -7.26 -7.65
CA LEU A 119 1.75 -7.95 -8.46
C LEU A 119 1.68 -9.44 -8.15
N PHE A 120 1.59 -10.24 -9.19
CA PHE A 120 1.72 -11.70 -9.15
C PHE A 120 3.06 -12.06 -9.75
N LEU A 121 3.86 -12.81 -9.00
CA LEU A 121 5.13 -13.36 -9.46
C LEU A 121 5.00 -14.86 -9.63
N LYS A 122 5.70 -15.40 -10.62
CA LYS A 122 5.83 -16.84 -10.82
C LYS A 122 7.26 -17.20 -11.19
N ASN A 123 7.78 -18.22 -10.56
CA ASN A 123 9.07 -18.77 -10.92
C ASN A 123 8.90 -19.74 -12.09
N GLU A 124 9.23 -19.32 -13.30
CA GLU A 124 9.26 -20.14 -14.52
C GLU A 124 10.67 -20.67 -14.84
N GLY A 125 11.64 -20.36 -13.98
CA GLY A 125 13.01 -20.86 -14.07
C GLY A 125 13.18 -22.26 -13.51
N SER A 126 14.42 -22.73 -13.48
CA SER A 126 14.80 -24.05 -12.96
C SER A 126 15.31 -24.03 -11.52
N GLU A 127 15.70 -22.85 -11.04
CA GLU A 127 16.29 -22.68 -9.71
C GLU A 127 15.31 -22.01 -8.75
N GLU A 128 15.51 -22.26 -7.46
CA GLU A 128 14.75 -21.60 -6.38
C GLU A 128 15.16 -20.13 -6.27
N ILE A 129 14.17 -19.23 -6.15
CA ILE A 129 14.37 -17.79 -6.02
C ILE A 129 13.94 -17.36 -4.60
N GLY A 130 14.85 -16.73 -3.85
CA GLY A 130 14.52 -16.10 -2.57
C GLY A 130 14.01 -14.67 -2.79
N LEU A 131 12.77 -14.39 -2.38
CA LEU A 131 12.20 -13.04 -2.41
C LEU A 131 12.46 -12.34 -1.07
N GLU A 132 13.07 -11.16 -1.10
CA GLU A 132 13.39 -10.33 0.07
C GLU A 132 12.50 -9.10 0.20
N ALA A 133 12.08 -8.53 -0.93
CA ALA A 133 11.09 -7.46 -1.00
C ALA A 133 10.37 -7.50 -2.35
N VAL A 134 9.06 -7.25 -2.36
CA VAL A 134 8.26 -7.19 -3.58
C VAL A 134 7.28 -6.03 -3.46
N SER A 135 7.36 -5.08 -4.38
CA SER A 135 6.47 -3.92 -4.37
C SER A 135 5.05 -4.27 -4.80
N SER A 136 4.08 -3.70 -4.11
CA SER A 136 2.68 -3.68 -4.55
C SER A 136 2.41 -2.52 -5.50
N TYR A 137 3.21 -1.45 -5.36
CA TYR A 137 3.13 -0.25 -6.19
C TYR A 137 4.42 0.56 -6.11
N VAL A 138 4.80 1.15 -7.23
CA VAL A 138 5.94 2.07 -7.36
C VAL A 138 5.52 3.27 -8.18
N GLN A 139 5.94 4.46 -7.76
CA GLN A 139 5.75 5.68 -8.54
C GLN A 139 6.87 6.68 -8.23
N ALA A 140 7.60 7.12 -9.25
CA ALA A 140 8.50 8.26 -9.18
C ALA A 140 7.83 9.55 -9.72
N GLY A 141 8.53 10.67 -9.65
CA GLY A 141 8.05 11.95 -10.17
C GLY A 141 6.98 12.65 -9.33
N LEU A 142 6.86 12.33 -8.04
CA LEU A 142 5.86 12.89 -7.11
C LEU A 142 6.16 14.31 -6.61
N GLY A 143 7.20 14.90 -7.03
CA GLY A 143 7.62 16.27 -6.78
C GLY A 143 8.68 16.62 -7.77
N SER A 144 8.91 17.89 -8.01
CA SER A 144 9.93 18.36 -8.95
C SER A 144 10.93 19.26 -8.25
N GLU A 145 12.03 19.59 -8.97
CA GLU A 145 13.06 20.55 -8.56
C GLU A 145 12.54 21.98 -8.42
N GLU A 146 11.38 22.29 -9.00
CA GLU A 146 10.67 23.52 -8.71
C GLU A 146 10.24 23.50 -7.25
N GLN A 147 10.33 24.64 -6.57
CA GLN A 147 9.93 24.77 -5.16
C GLN A 147 8.43 24.56 -4.98
N GLU A 148 7.99 23.34 -5.17
CA GLU A 148 6.60 22.96 -4.94
C GLU A 148 6.36 22.85 -3.43
N GLU A 149 5.22 23.38 -2.97
CA GLU A 149 4.78 23.20 -1.59
C GLU A 149 4.18 21.82 -1.42
N ILE A 150 5.00 20.88 -0.98
CA ILE A 150 4.62 19.49 -0.76
C ILE A 150 4.60 19.20 0.73
N SER A 151 3.51 18.59 1.20
CA SER A 151 3.36 18.12 2.58
C SER A 151 2.96 16.65 2.59
N LEU A 152 3.52 15.91 3.55
CA LEU A 152 3.18 14.53 3.83
C LEU A 152 2.22 14.46 5.02
N LEU A 153 1.09 13.79 4.85
CA LEU A 153 0.09 13.55 5.89
C LEU A 153 0.19 12.09 6.34
N ILE A 154 0.52 11.90 7.62
CA ILE A 154 0.68 10.58 8.23
C ILE A 154 -0.33 10.43 9.37
N PRO A 155 -1.14 9.37 9.39
CA PRO A 155 -2.05 9.06 10.49
C PRO A 155 -1.31 8.25 11.56
N HIS A 156 -0.88 8.91 12.63
CA HIS A 156 -0.39 8.24 13.83
C HIS A 156 -1.55 7.52 14.52
N ASN A 157 -1.25 6.42 15.16
CA ASN A 157 -2.25 5.61 15.82
C ASN A 157 -1.69 5.00 17.10
N SER A 158 -2.50 4.86 18.09
CA SER A 158 -2.23 4.12 19.31
C SER A 158 -3.56 3.75 19.95
N TRP A 159 -3.54 2.78 20.86
CA TRP A 159 -4.73 2.46 21.65
C TRP A 159 -5.14 3.65 22.51
N GLN A 160 -6.41 4.06 22.39
CA GLN A 160 -7.02 5.26 22.99
C GLN A 160 -6.52 6.60 22.41
N GLU A 161 -5.70 6.58 21.39
CA GLU A 161 -5.22 7.76 20.64
C GLU A 161 -5.24 7.45 19.14
N GLU A 162 -6.39 7.00 18.65
CA GLU A 162 -6.55 6.56 17.27
C GLU A 162 -6.62 7.75 16.31
N ILE A 163 -6.07 7.55 15.10
CA ILE A 163 -6.25 8.42 13.93
C ILE A 163 -5.77 9.86 14.16
N GLN A 164 -4.56 10.02 14.70
CA GLN A 164 -3.93 11.31 14.90
C GLN A 164 -3.21 11.75 13.60
N TRP A 165 -3.91 12.49 12.75
CA TRP A 165 -3.33 13.01 11.52
C TRP A 165 -2.34 14.13 11.78
N LYS A 166 -1.15 14.02 11.17
CA LYS A 166 -0.14 15.06 11.17
C LYS A 166 0.28 15.38 9.75
N GLU A 167 0.08 16.64 9.35
CA GLU A 167 0.61 17.18 8.10
C GLU A 167 1.96 17.85 8.37
N THR A 168 2.99 17.48 7.59
CA THR A 168 4.33 18.06 7.74
C THR A 168 4.91 18.35 6.35
N PRO A 169 5.35 19.58 6.09
CA PRO A 169 6.07 19.93 4.87
C PRO A 169 7.31 19.03 4.68
N VAL A 170 7.53 18.54 3.47
CA VAL A 170 8.61 17.57 3.22
C VAL A 170 10.00 18.11 3.52
N ASN A 171 10.23 19.42 3.38
CA ASN A 171 11.48 20.05 3.75
C ASN A 171 11.76 20.00 5.27
N GLN A 172 10.73 20.04 6.11
CA GLN A 172 10.85 19.84 7.56
C GLN A 172 11.13 18.39 7.94
N LEU A 173 10.86 17.46 7.03
CA LEU A 173 11.20 16.05 7.15
C LEU A 173 12.60 15.74 6.63
N GLY A 174 13.35 16.77 6.18
CA GLY A 174 14.73 16.67 5.71
C GLY A 174 14.87 16.31 4.23
N TYR A 175 13.79 16.40 3.44
CA TYR A 175 13.88 16.35 1.99
C TYR A 175 14.26 17.72 1.46
N HIS A 176 15.16 17.74 0.50
CA HIS A 176 15.61 18.99 -0.12
C HIS A 176 15.18 19.11 -1.58
N ILE A 177 14.97 18.00 -2.28
CA ILE A 177 14.56 17.91 -3.69
C ILE A 177 15.41 18.81 -4.58
N ILE A 178 16.72 18.87 -4.33
CA ILE A 178 17.53 19.97 -4.77
C ILE A 178 18.34 19.74 -6.02
N SER A 179 18.44 18.65 -6.62
CA SER A 179 19.18 18.64 -7.89
C SER A 179 19.19 17.35 -8.65
N ASP A 180 19.38 17.48 -9.93
CA ASP A 180 19.58 16.42 -10.89
C ASP A 180 20.82 15.58 -10.65
N SER A 181 21.84 16.12 -10.05
CA SER A 181 23.07 15.42 -9.66
C SER A 181 23.01 14.89 -8.23
N GLY A 182 21.87 15.10 -7.55
CA GLY A 182 21.71 14.84 -6.14
C GLY A 182 21.68 13.37 -5.82
N ILE A 183 22.78 12.91 -5.31
CA ILE A 183 22.89 11.68 -4.56
C ILE A 183 22.20 11.92 -3.22
N SER A 184 21.02 11.36 -3.02
CA SER A 184 20.34 11.41 -1.74
C SER A 184 20.04 10.02 -1.22
N SER A 185 20.40 9.78 0.03
CA SER A 185 19.96 8.58 0.79
C SER A 185 18.72 8.88 1.63
N LYS A 186 18.13 10.08 1.48
CA LYS A 186 16.98 10.49 2.28
C LYS A 186 15.75 9.70 1.91
N ARG A 187 15.17 9.10 2.92
CA ARG A 187 13.86 8.44 2.85
C ARG A 187 13.11 8.58 4.17
N ILE A 188 11.81 8.58 4.10
CA ILE A 188 10.94 8.28 5.22
C ILE A 188 10.27 6.96 4.92
N GLN A 189 10.26 6.08 5.90
CA GLN A 189 9.61 4.81 5.85
C GLN A 189 8.65 4.69 7.02
N ILE A 190 7.42 4.35 6.75
CA ILE A 190 6.40 4.02 7.73
C ILE A 190 6.04 2.55 7.56
N ARG A 191 5.98 1.84 8.67
CA ARG A 191 5.77 0.40 8.67
C ARG A 191 4.93 -0.05 9.87
N ASN A 192 4.40 -1.24 9.76
CA ASN A 192 3.83 -1.99 10.87
C ASN A 192 4.49 -3.36 10.98
N ILE A 193 4.76 -3.80 12.19
CA ILE A 193 5.35 -5.11 12.50
C ILE A 193 4.30 -5.96 13.20
N GLY A 194 4.14 -7.22 12.75
CA GLY A 194 3.22 -8.18 13.34
C GLY A 194 1.78 -8.07 12.83
N SER A 195 0.84 -8.65 13.56
CA SER A 195 -0.54 -8.87 13.12
C SER A 195 -1.51 -7.70 13.43
N TRP A 196 -1.08 -6.69 14.15
CA TRP A 196 -1.88 -5.49 14.40
C TRP A 196 -1.50 -4.41 13.39
N SER A 197 -2.14 -4.44 12.22
CA SER A 197 -1.76 -3.62 11.06
C SER A 197 -1.94 -2.11 11.24
N SER A 198 -2.56 -1.66 12.31
CA SER A 198 -2.79 -0.26 12.67
C SER A 198 -2.22 0.11 14.05
N GLY A 199 -1.14 -0.55 14.48
CA GLY A 199 -0.57 -0.37 15.83
C GLY A 199 -0.04 1.03 16.09
N GLU A 200 0.97 1.46 15.34
CA GLU A 200 1.57 2.80 15.46
C GLU A 200 1.07 3.80 14.42
N TYR A 201 0.68 3.30 13.26
CA TYR A 201 0.20 4.07 12.12
C TYR A 201 -0.95 3.33 11.44
N LEU A 202 -1.85 4.06 10.80
CA LEU A 202 -2.78 3.43 9.88
C LEU A 202 -2.05 3.10 8.56
N PRO A 203 -2.45 2.02 7.87
CA PRO A 203 -1.82 1.59 6.62
C PRO A 203 -2.19 2.48 5.42
N LEU A 204 -2.05 3.79 5.58
CA LEU A 204 -2.33 4.79 4.54
C LEU A 204 -1.55 6.06 4.80
N ALA A 205 -1.41 6.91 3.77
CA ALA A 205 -0.94 8.28 3.90
C ALA A 205 -1.37 9.11 2.69
N CYS A 206 -1.14 10.43 2.76
CA CYS A 206 -1.42 11.34 1.66
C CYS A 206 -0.22 12.26 1.42
N LEU A 207 -0.03 12.64 0.16
CA LEU A 207 0.93 13.63 -0.28
C LEU A 207 0.17 14.79 -0.91
N ARG A 208 0.19 15.95 -0.26
CA ARG A 208 -0.40 17.18 -0.75
C ARG A 208 0.61 17.95 -1.59
N ASN A 209 0.24 18.36 -2.77
CA ASN A 209 0.95 19.34 -3.55
C ASN A 209 0.08 20.60 -3.64
N SER A 210 0.33 21.58 -2.75
CA SER A 210 -0.49 22.80 -2.65
C SER A 210 -0.28 23.70 -3.88
N SER A 211 0.92 23.72 -4.46
CA SER A 211 1.23 24.49 -5.67
C SER A 211 0.41 24.04 -6.88
N ARG A 212 0.08 22.74 -6.93
CA ARG A 212 -0.74 22.16 -8.00
C ARG A 212 -2.20 21.99 -7.63
N GLY A 213 -2.57 22.12 -6.35
CA GLY A 213 -3.92 21.87 -5.86
C GLY A 213 -4.36 20.41 -6.04
N ILE A 214 -3.44 19.46 -5.82
CA ILE A 214 -3.69 18.03 -5.90
C ILE A 214 -3.36 17.32 -4.61
N MET A 215 -4.08 16.23 -4.35
CA MET A 215 -3.82 15.32 -3.24
C MET A 215 -3.65 13.91 -3.80
N GLN A 216 -2.46 13.36 -3.64
CA GLN A 216 -2.21 11.94 -3.86
C GLN A 216 -2.38 11.18 -2.55
N PHE A 217 -2.89 9.97 -2.62
CA PHE A 217 -3.11 9.14 -1.44
C PHE A 217 -2.93 7.66 -1.77
N TRP A 218 -2.60 6.88 -0.74
CA TRP A 218 -2.48 5.43 -0.85
C TRP A 218 -2.95 4.76 0.43
N GLN A 219 -3.38 3.50 0.31
CA GLN A 219 -3.62 2.60 1.43
C GLN A 219 -3.10 1.20 1.11
N ILE A 220 -2.72 0.46 2.15
CA ILE A 220 -2.27 -0.93 2.07
C ILE A 220 -3.37 -1.80 2.67
N GLU A 221 -3.79 -2.84 1.95
CA GLU A 221 -4.92 -3.68 2.32
C GLU A 221 -4.43 -4.99 2.94
N HIS A 222 -3.88 -4.88 4.13
CA HIS A 222 -3.33 -6.01 4.86
C HIS A 222 -3.64 -5.93 6.35
N ASN A 223 -3.82 -7.09 6.97
CA ASN A 223 -4.00 -7.23 8.42
C ASN A 223 -2.72 -7.65 9.16
N GLY A 224 -1.60 -7.68 8.50
CA GLY A 224 -0.28 -8.02 9.02
C GLY A 224 0.75 -6.93 8.77
N ALA A 225 2.00 -7.34 8.61
CA ALA A 225 3.14 -6.45 8.38
C ALA A 225 3.09 -5.80 6.98
N TRP A 226 3.44 -4.54 6.92
CA TRP A 226 3.49 -3.74 5.69
C TRP A 226 4.46 -2.58 5.87
N ASN A 227 4.90 -2.01 4.75
CA ASN A 227 5.59 -0.73 4.74
C ASN A 227 5.30 0.07 3.47
N TRP A 228 5.50 1.36 3.57
CA TRP A 228 5.69 2.25 2.44
C TRP A 228 6.87 3.17 2.71
N GLU A 229 7.52 3.60 1.67
CA GLU A 229 8.60 4.57 1.78
C GLU A 229 8.46 5.66 0.72
N LEU A 230 8.77 6.88 1.12
CA LEU A 230 8.96 8.01 0.25
C LEU A 230 10.46 8.30 0.20
N GLN A 231 11.04 8.26 -0.97
CA GLN A 231 12.47 8.45 -1.20
C GLN A 231 12.71 9.75 -1.95
N GLU A 232 13.82 10.41 -1.65
CA GLU A 232 14.36 11.46 -2.51
C GLU A 232 15.34 10.84 -3.49
N ARG A 233 15.07 10.96 -4.78
CA ARG A 233 15.86 10.37 -5.84
C ARG A 233 15.99 11.34 -7.01
N ALA A 234 17.23 11.69 -7.37
CA ALA A 234 17.54 12.49 -8.55
C ALA A 234 16.65 13.74 -8.71
N GLY A 235 16.48 14.51 -7.64
CA GLY A 235 15.69 15.75 -7.64
C GLY A 235 14.17 15.55 -7.65
N GLN A 236 13.67 14.38 -7.25
CA GLN A 236 12.24 14.07 -7.18
C GLN A 236 11.91 13.13 -6.02
N LEU A 237 10.63 12.99 -5.72
CA LEU A 237 10.13 12.01 -4.76
C LEU A 237 9.66 10.75 -5.47
N ALA A 238 9.99 9.60 -4.88
CA ALA A 238 9.53 8.29 -5.31
C ALA A 238 8.86 7.55 -4.15
N LEU A 239 7.68 7.01 -4.41
CA LEU A 239 6.89 6.19 -3.49
C LEU A 239 7.07 4.72 -3.85
N VAL A 240 7.38 3.89 -2.85
CA VAL A 240 7.31 2.43 -2.96
C VAL A 240 6.42 1.90 -1.85
N ILE A 241 5.49 1.01 -2.20
CA ILE A 241 4.56 0.36 -1.27
C ILE A 241 4.80 -1.14 -1.32
N ASN A 242 5.01 -1.74 -0.15
CA ASN A 242 5.26 -3.16 -0.01
C ASN A 242 4.33 -3.80 1.04
N GLY A 243 4.20 -5.12 0.99
CA GLY A 243 3.87 -5.94 2.16
C GLY A 243 5.07 -6.06 3.10
N PRO A 244 5.24 -7.19 3.81
CA PRO A 244 6.44 -7.45 4.59
C PRO A 244 7.67 -7.58 3.68
N ASP A 245 8.84 -7.20 4.22
CA ASP A 245 10.14 -7.32 3.57
C ASP A 245 11.20 -7.89 4.54
N GLU A 246 12.38 -8.20 4.02
CA GLU A 246 13.47 -8.73 4.83
C GLU A 246 14.00 -7.69 5.83
N ILE A 247 14.27 -6.48 5.38
CA ILE A 247 14.92 -5.41 6.16
C ILE A 247 14.10 -5.02 7.39
N ASN A 248 12.78 -4.91 7.25
CA ASN A 248 11.91 -4.39 8.30
C ASN A 248 11.23 -5.48 9.13
N HIS A 249 11.04 -6.67 8.54
CA HIS A 249 10.16 -7.69 9.08
C HIS A 249 10.83 -9.06 9.18
N HIS A 250 12.11 -9.18 8.76
CA HIS A 250 12.79 -10.47 8.59
C HIS A 250 11.98 -11.44 7.71
N TRP A 251 11.24 -10.89 6.75
CA TRP A 251 10.43 -11.67 5.84
C TRP A 251 11.26 -12.12 4.65
N TRP A 252 11.22 -13.40 4.40
CA TRP A 252 11.82 -14.03 3.25
C TRP A 252 10.91 -15.12 2.72
N LYS A 253 10.75 -15.19 1.41
CA LYS A 253 9.91 -16.19 0.76
C LYS A 253 10.70 -16.94 -0.30
N SER A 254 10.89 -18.25 -0.09
CA SER A 254 11.33 -19.14 -1.15
C SER A 254 10.23 -19.30 -2.18
N LEU A 255 10.60 -19.17 -3.46
CA LEU A 255 9.74 -19.40 -4.60
C LEU A 255 10.37 -20.48 -5.48
N LYS A 256 9.92 -21.72 -5.33
CA LYS A 256 10.42 -22.87 -6.08
C LYS A 256 9.94 -22.81 -7.53
N PRO A 257 10.60 -23.54 -8.47
CA PRO A 257 10.11 -23.65 -9.83
C PRO A 257 8.63 -24.01 -9.91
N GLY A 258 7.86 -23.22 -10.65
CA GLY A 258 6.40 -23.33 -10.81
C GLY A 258 5.56 -22.71 -9.72
N GLU A 259 6.14 -22.29 -8.57
CA GLU A 259 5.39 -21.61 -7.50
C GLU A 259 5.08 -20.15 -7.85
N GLU A 260 4.01 -19.65 -7.23
CA GLU A 260 3.49 -18.29 -7.40
C GLU A 260 3.48 -17.53 -6.07
N PHE A 261 3.60 -16.21 -6.16
CA PHE A 261 3.48 -15.27 -5.04
C PHE A 261 2.60 -14.08 -5.45
N GLU A 262 1.69 -13.68 -4.58
CA GLU A 262 0.86 -12.49 -4.74
C GLU A 262 1.23 -11.46 -3.68
N THR A 263 1.44 -10.21 -4.08
CA THR A 263 1.67 -9.11 -3.14
C THR A 263 0.42 -8.74 -2.36
N VAL A 264 0.64 -8.15 -1.20
CA VAL A 264 -0.41 -7.43 -0.47
C VAL A 264 -1.01 -6.34 -1.38
N PRO A 265 -2.33 -6.24 -1.53
CA PRO A 265 -2.92 -5.22 -2.38
C PRO A 265 -2.64 -3.81 -1.86
N ALA A 266 -2.38 -2.88 -2.78
CA ALA A 266 -2.32 -1.44 -2.51
C ALA A 266 -3.39 -0.71 -3.32
N ALA A 267 -4.08 0.25 -2.70
CA ALA A 267 -4.95 1.17 -3.41
C ALA A 267 -4.29 2.54 -3.46
N VAL A 268 -4.21 3.13 -4.64
CA VAL A 268 -3.59 4.43 -4.87
C VAL A 268 -4.56 5.33 -5.64
N GLY A 269 -4.53 6.62 -5.36
CA GLY A 269 -5.37 7.58 -6.06
C GLY A 269 -4.79 8.98 -6.05
N CYS A 270 -5.33 9.82 -6.88
CA CYS A 270 -4.99 11.23 -6.96
C CYS A 270 -6.25 12.02 -7.30
N VAL A 271 -6.45 13.15 -6.62
CA VAL A 271 -7.59 14.03 -6.85
C VAL A 271 -7.14 15.48 -6.97
N GLU A 272 -7.87 16.28 -7.72
CA GLU A 272 -7.83 17.73 -7.57
C GLU A 272 -8.59 18.10 -6.29
N GLY A 273 -8.01 19.00 -5.50
CA GLY A 273 -8.55 19.41 -4.21
C GLY A 273 -7.67 19.01 -3.03
N GLY A 274 -8.27 18.68 -1.91
CA GLY A 274 -7.61 18.43 -0.64
C GLY A 274 -8.00 17.12 0.03
N VAL A 275 -7.97 17.15 1.36
CA VAL A 275 -8.23 15.98 2.22
C VAL A 275 -9.64 15.45 2.04
N ASP A 276 -10.62 16.33 1.91
CA ASP A 276 -12.04 15.95 1.80
C ASP A 276 -12.29 15.14 0.53
N GLU A 277 -11.73 15.58 -0.63
CA GLU A 277 -11.84 14.89 -1.90
C GLU A 277 -11.14 13.54 -1.87
N ALA A 278 -9.94 13.46 -1.27
CA ALA A 278 -9.19 12.23 -1.12
C ALA A 278 -9.93 11.20 -0.25
N PHE A 279 -10.45 11.62 0.89
CA PHE A 279 -11.20 10.73 1.78
C PHE A 279 -12.58 10.37 1.24
N ALA A 280 -13.22 11.27 0.49
CA ALA A 280 -14.44 10.93 -0.25
C ALA A 280 -14.18 9.83 -1.29
N ALA A 281 -13.07 9.91 -2.04
CA ALA A 281 -12.66 8.89 -3.00
C ALA A 281 -12.36 7.54 -2.31
N LEU A 282 -11.56 7.54 -1.23
CA LEU A 282 -11.28 6.34 -0.44
C LEU A 282 -12.54 5.72 0.16
N THR A 283 -13.47 6.54 0.64
CA THR A 283 -14.73 6.06 1.21
C THR A 283 -15.59 5.37 0.16
N LYS A 284 -15.72 5.98 -1.05
CA LYS A 284 -16.43 5.37 -2.19
C LYS A 284 -15.76 4.04 -2.58
N TYR A 285 -14.44 4.04 -2.67
CA TYR A 285 -13.66 2.85 -2.98
C TYR A 285 -13.89 1.72 -1.97
N ARG A 286 -13.73 1.98 -0.67
CA ARG A 286 -13.94 1.00 0.40
C ARG A 286 -15.35 0.42 0.40
N ARG A 287 -16.36 1.25 0.13
CA ARG A 287 -17.74 0.78 -0.04
C ARG A 287 -17.91 -0.12 -1.26
N ARG A 288 -17.18 0.16 -2.36
CA ARG A 288 -17.23 -0.63 -3.59
C ARG A 288 -16.61 -2.02 -3.44
N ILE A 289 -15.47 -2.13 -2.73
CA ILE A 289 -14.75 -3.40 -2.56
C ILE A 289 -15.21 -4.22 -1.36
N ARG A 290 -15.99 -3.62 -0.46
CA ARG A 290 -16.46 -4.29 0.76
C ARG A 290 -17.25 -5.54 0.39
N ARG A 291 -16.83 -6.68 0.99
CA ARG A 291 -17.54 -7.95 0.84
C ARG A 291 -18.98 -7.81 1.35
N LYS A 292 -19.94 -8.22 0.54
CA LYS A 292 -21.34 -8.32 0.96
C LYS A 292 -21.46 -9.39 2.04
N ASN A 293 -22.10 -9.06 3.15
CA ASN A 293 -22.49 -10.00 4.17
C ASN A 293 -23.76 -9.51 4.88
N GLN A 294 -24.44 -10.43 5.57
CA GLN A 294 -25.72 -10.16 6.20
C GLN A 294 -25.63 -9.15 7.34
N ASP A 295 -24.51 -9.10 8.06
CA ASP A 295 -24.32 -8.18 9.18
C ASP A 295 -24.23 -6.72 8.71
N ASN A 296 -23.67 -6.51 7.50
CA ASN A 296 -23.65 -5.18 6.87
C ASN A 296 -25.04 -4.68 6.41
N GLU A 297 -25.99 -5.59 6.28
CA GLU A 297 -27.39 -5.27 5.88
C GLU A 297 -28.30 -5.12 7.11
N LYS A 298 -28.16 -6.01 8.08
CA LYS A 298 -29.00 -6.02 9.30
C LYS A 298 -28.52 -5.09 10.38
N LEU A 299 -27.21 -4.84 10.47
CA LEU A 299 -26.56 -4.00 11.50
C LEU A 299 -27.01 -4.42 12.92
N PRO A 300 -26.76 -5.67 13.33
CA PRO A 300 -27.23 -6.18 14.61
C PRO A 300 -26.65 -5.41 15.79
N ILE A 301 -27.42 -5.28 16.85
CA ILE A 301 -26.99 -4.66 18.11
C ILE A 301 -26.28 -5.71 18.95
N ILE A 302 -25.02 -5.45 19.30
CA ILE A 302 -24.17 -6.37 20.08
C ILE A 302 -23.87 -5.71 21.42
N PHE A 303 -24.14 -6.40 22.53
CA PHE A 303 -23.65 -6.03 23.85
C PHE A 303 -22.28 -6.68 24.08
N ASN A 304 -21.33 -5.94 24.64
CA ASN A 304 -20.02 -6.44 25.04
C ASN A 304 -19.85 -6.24 26.55
N ASP A 305 -19.43 -7.29 27.26
CA ASP A 305 -19.36 -7.32 28.73
C ASP A 305 -18.09 -6.69 29.32
N TYR A 306 -17.10 -6.31 28.47
CA TYR A 306 -15.77 -5.94 28.96
C TYR A 306 -15.70 -4.50 29.48
N MET A 307 -15.55 -3.53 28.57
CA MET A 307 -15.34 -2.13 28.96
C MET A 307 -16.61 -1.52 29.57
N ASN A 308 -16.44 -0.80 30.68
CA ASN A 308 -17.52 -0.19 31.44
C ASN A 308 -18.56 -1.18 32.05
N CYS A 309 -18.19 -2.48 32.09
CA CYS A 309 -19.03 -3.53 32.65
C CYS A 309 -18.22 -4.44 33.59
N LEU A 310 -17.79 -5.62 33.16
CA LEU A 310 -17.15 -6.62 34.02
C LEU A 310 -15.63 -6.56 34.11
N TRP A 311 -14.97 -5.86 33.19
CA TRP A 311 -13.51 -5.71 33.18
C TRP A 311 -12.74 -7.04 33.26
N ALA A 312 -13.11 -8.01 32.41
CA ALA A 312 -12.51 -9.34 32.35
C ALA A 312 -12.71 -10.21 33.61
N ASP A 313 -13.86 -10.07 34.29
CA ASP A 313 -14.27 -10.96 35.35
C ASP A 313 -15.65 -11.58 35.06
N PRO A 314 -15.77 -12.35 33.95
CA PRO A 314 -17.03 -12.96 33.53
C PRO A 314 -17.26 -14.25 34.32
N THR A 315 -18.16 -14.22 35.27
CA THR A 315 -18.65 -15.41 35.99
C THR A 315 -20.11 -15.64 35.66
N THR A 316 -20.55 -16.88 35.64
CA THR A 316 -21.96 -17.24 35.36
C THR A 316 -22.93 -16.40 36.20
N ARG A 317 -22.60 -16.17 37.47
CA ARG A 317 -23.44 -15.37 38.38
C ARG A 317 -23.55 -13.91 37.93
N LYS A 318 -22.50 -13.34 37.36
CA LYS A 318 -22.46 -11.94 36.88
C LYS A 318 -23.06 -11.81 35.49
N GLU A 319 -22.78 -12.79 34.64
CA GLU A 319 -23.21 -12.77 33.24
C GLU A 319 -24.73 -12.92 33.08
N LEU A 320 -25.35 -13.90 33.73
CA LEU A 320 -26.78 -14.19 33.56
C LEU A 320 -27.69 -12.94 33.68
N PRO A 321 -27.57 -12.11 34.73
CA PRO A 321 -28.41 -10.92 34.84
C PRO A 321 -28.15 -9.89 33.74
N ILE A 322 -26.90 -9.80 33.24
CA ILE A 322 -26.52 -8.84 32.21
C ILE A 322 -27.05 -9.32 30.85
N ILE A 323 -26.98 -10.63 30.57
CA ILE A 323 -27.57 -11.23 29.38
C ILE A 323 -29.07 -10.96 29.31
N ASP A 324 -29.78 -11.17 30.42
CA ASP A 324 -31.21 -10.89 30.51
C ASP A 324 -31.52 -9.40 30.25
N ALA A 325 -30.72 -8.52 30.85
CA ALA A 325 -30.87 -7.08 30.66
C ALA A 325 -30.56 -6.63 29.23
N ALA A 326 -29.50 -7.18 28.61
CA ALA A 326 -29.15 -6.90 27.23
C ALA A 326 -30.24 -7.36 26.26
N ALA A 327 -30.80 -8.58 26.50
CA ALA A 327 -31.91 -9.10 25.73
C ALA A 327 -33.18 -8.21 25.88
N ALA A 328 -33.48 -7.80 27.10
CA ALA A 328 -34.61 -6.89 27.36
C ALA A 328 -34.42 -5.49 26.70
N ALA A 329 -33.17 -5.05 26.55
CA ALA A 329 -32.83 -3.82 25.83
C ALA A 329 -32.87 -3.95 24.30
N GLY A 330 -33.08 -5.15 23.79
CA GLY A 330 -33.16 -5.41 22.35
C GLY A 330 -31.82 -5.74 21.67
N CYS A 331 -30.78 -6.08 22.44
CA CYS A 331 -29.54 -6.61 21.85
C CYS A 331 -29.78 -7.98 21.24
N GLU A 332 -29.23 -8.19 20.06
CA GLU A 332 -29.40 -9.43 19.29
C GLU A 332 -28.25 -10.42 19.54
N TYR A 333 -27.10 -9.89 19.93
CA TYR A 333 -25.91 -10.67 20.28
C TYR A 333 -25.33 -10.21 21.61
N TYR A 334 -24.67 -11.14 22.29
CA TYR A 334 -23.92 -10.90 23.51
C TYR A 334 -22.50 -11.40 23.32
N CYS A 335 -21.49 -10.56 23.62
CA CYS A 335 -20.09 -10.88 23.52
C CYS A 335 -19.47 -11.01 24.93
N ILE A 336 -19.00 -12.18 25.29
CA ILE A 336 -18.10 -12.39 26.43
C ILE A 336 -16.68 -12.16 25.91
N ASP A 337 -16.09 -11.01 26.25
CA ASP A 337 -14.88 -10.51 25.60
C ASP A 337 -13.61 -11.14 26.17
N ALA A 338 -13.26 -10.85 27.41
CA ALA A 338 -11.98 -11.22 27.99
C ALA A 338 -12.14 -11.80 29.42
N GLY A 339 -11.11 -12.54 29.88
CA GLY A 339 -11.04 -13.09 31.24
C GLY A 339 -11.68 -14.47 31.43
N TRP A 340 -12.47 -14.96 30.47
CA TRP A 340 -13.14 -16.27 30.52
C TRP A 340 -12.17 -17.46 30.39
N TYR A 341 -10.95 -17.25 29.96
CA TYR A 341 -9.95 -18.28 29.63
C TYR A 341 -8.96 -18.56 30.78
N THR A 342 -8.99 -17.80 31.89
CA THR A 342 -8.09 -18.01 33.02
C THR A 342 -8.63 -17.39 34.30
N ASP A 343 -8.35 -18.03 35.44
CA ASP A 343 -8.62 -17.51 36.80
C ASP A 343 -7.47 -16.63 37.35
N GLU A 344 -6.37 -16.50 36.59
CA GLU A 344 -5.19 -15.74 36.98
C GLU A 344 -5.13 -14.37 36.27
N ASN A 345 -3.94 -13.77 36.20
CA ASN A 345 -3.75 -12.50 35.50
C ASN A 345 -3.93 -12.70 33.99
N TRP A 346 -5.10 -12.40 33.50
CA TRP A 346 -5.53 -12.63 32.11
C TRP A 346 -4.72 -11.87 31.06
N TRP A 347 -4.00 -10.79 31.46
CA TRP A 347 -3.05 -10.10 30.57
C TRP A 347 -1.85 -10.95 30.15
N TYR A 348 -1.43 -11.86 31.02
CA TYR A 348 -0.22 -12.68 30.81
C TYR A 348 -0.51 -14.16 30.62
N LYS A 349 -1.74 -14.57 30.84
CA LYS A 349 -2.17 -15.98 30.77
C LYS A 349 -3.29 -16.13 29.76
N VAL A 350 -2.96 -15.83 28.50
CA VAL A 350 -3.89 -15.97 27.38
C VAL A 350 -3.74 -17.36 26.75
N GLY A 351 -4.76 -18.18 26.88
CA GLY A 351 -4.89 -19.49 26.22
C GLY A 351 -3.98 -20.56 26.76
#